data_d0abecc86bb11795f24bb77b166585ef
#
_entry.id   d0abecc86bb11795f24bb77b166585ef
#
_cell.length_a   1.000
_cell.length_b   1.000
_cell.length_c   1.000
_cell.angle_alpha   90.00
_cell.angle_beta   90.00
_cell.angle_gamma   90.00
#
_symmetry.space_group_name_H-M   'P 1'
#
loop_
_entity.id
_entity.type
_entity.pdbx_description
1 polymer ?
#
loop_
_entity_poly.entity_id
_entity_poly.type
_entity_poly.pdbx_seq_one_letter_code
_entity_poly.pdbx_strand_id
1 'polypeptide(L)'
;MTAFLEVLSFSFSVTGPIFVLLALGVLLRRTGMLTDGFIDAGSRLVFTIALPVLLFMSIAKTQIGDSVNLGMIAYGLVATLVIYLLLEWGAKHCVQPAQDRGVVVQGGFRSNFGVVGLAYCLNAYGDEGLAVVSLYLGLVTILVNVLAVVTLSRSLHRRQGAGRIARGIATNPLIIGILLALPVSWLQLPLPEVLWQSGRYVADMTLPLALLCTGAALNFRSLRSEIGNTVLASLSKLVLVPVLLGVGGIALGFRGTELGVLFLMASAPSAAAGYVMVRAMGGNASLAANIIALTTLGSILTTSAGVMVLRWLGVI
;
A
#
# COMPACT_ATOMS: atom_id res chain seq x y z
N MET A 1 5.11 -13.27 -30.78
CA MET A 1 4.68 -11.84 -30.81
C MET A 1 3.31 -11.66 -30.14
N THR A 2 2.35 -12.53 -30.35
CA THR A 2 1.03 -12.50 -29.69
C THR A 2 1.11 -12.61 -28.17
N ALA A 3 1.84 -13.58 -27.62
CA ALA A 3 2.01 -13.77 -26.17
C ALA A 3 2.67 -12.55 -25.48
N PHE A 4 3.63 -11.91 -26.11
CA PHE A 4 4.24 -10.68 -25.56
C PHE A 4 3.24 -9.52 -25.50
N LEU A 5 2.43 -9.35 -26.56
CA LEU A 5 1.40 -8.31 -26.59
C LEU A 5 0.29 -8.55 -25.57
N GLU A 6 -0.10 -9.80 -25.33
CA GLU A 6 -1.07 -10.19 -24.30
C GLU A 6 -0.54 -9.84 -22.88
N VAL A 7 0.70 -10.22 -22.58
CA VAL A 7 1.35 -9.89 -21.30
C VAL A 7 1.49 -8.39 -21.11
N LEU A 8 1.87 -7.67 -22.17
CA LEU A 8 1.97 -6.22 -22.14
C LEU A 8 0.60 -5.57 -21.89
N SER A 9 -0.43 -6.02 -22.63
CA SER A 9 -1.81 -5.55 -22.47
C SER A 9 -2.32 -5.79 -21.05
N PHE A 10 -2.10 -6.97 -20.49
CA PHE A 10 -2.46 -7.27 -19.10
C PHE A 10 -1.73 -6.35 -18.12
N SER A 11 -0.41 -6.15 -18.27
CA SER A 11 0.34 -5.25 -17.39
C SER A 11 -0.21 -3.82 -17.43
N PHE A 12 -0.52 -3.30 -18.62
CA PHE A 12 -1.11 -1.98 -18.77
C PHE A 12 -2.56 -1.89 -18.27
N SER A 13 -3.35 -2.96 -18.39
CA SER A 13 -4.71 -2.97 -17.84
C SER A 13 -4.71 -2.89 -16.31
N VAL A 14 -3.72 -3.49 -15.66
CA VAL A 14 -3.55 -3.45 -14.19
C VAL A 14 -3.08 -2.07 -13.72
N THR A 15 -2.08 -1.49 -14.37
CA THR A 15 -1.41 -0.29 -13.88
C THR A 15 -1.96 1.00 -14.52
N GLY A 16 -2.35 0.97 -15.78
CA GLY A 16 -2.74 2.13 -16.58
C GLY A 16 -3.85 2.98 -15.96
N PRO A 17 -5.01 2.42 -15.60
CA PRO A 17 -6.11 3.20 -15.03
C PRO A 17 -5.71 3.95 -13.76
N ILE A 18 -4.85 3.35 -12.94
CA ILE A 18 -4.35 3.94 -11.70
C ILE A 18 -3.52 5.18 -11.98
N PHE A 19 -2.60 5.07 -12.95
CA PHE A 19 -1.75 6.21 -13.33
C PHE A 19 -2.50 7.30 -14.06
N VAL A 20 -3.53 6.96 -14.85
CA VAL A 20 -4.43 7.95 -15.45
C VAL A 20 -5.13 8.77 -14.35
N LEU A 21 -5.66 8.13 -13.32
CA LEU A 21 -6.31 8.83 -12.20
C LEU A 21 -5.31 9.64 -11.36
N LEU A 22 -4.11 9.12 -11.12
CA LEU A 22 -3.05 9.89 -10.45
C LEU A 22 -2.65 11.12 -11.27
N ALA A 23 -2.44 10.98 -12.58
CA ALA A 23 -2.12 12.07 -13.48
C ALA A 23 -3.26 13.11 -13.56
N LEU A 24 -4.50 12.65 -13.61
CA LEU A 24 -5.67 13.51 -13.55
C LEU A 24 -5.70 14.30 -12.23
N GLY A 25 -5.39 13.66 -11.09
CA GLY A 25 -5.27 14.34 -9.80
C GLY A 25 -4.23 15.46 -9.82
N VAL A 26 -3.04 15.19 -10.39
CA VAL A 26 -1.99 16.21 -10.59
C VAL A 26 -2.50 17.37 -11.47
N LEU A 27 -3.20 17.05 -12.57
CA LEU A 27 -3.75 18.06 -13.50
C LEU A 27 -4.79 18.94 -12.81
N LEU A 28 -5.78 18.33 -12.14
CA LEU A 28 -6.83 19.04 -11.44
C LEU A 28 -6.30 19.92 -10.29
N ARG A 29 -5.20 19.49 -9.66
CA ARG A 29 -4.47 20.32 -8.68
C ARG A 29 -3.83 21.54 -9.36
N ARG A 30 -3.19 21.36 -10.52
CA ARG A 30 -2.55 22.45 -11.27
C ARG A 30 -3.55 23.48 -11.82
N THR A 31 -4.75 23.03 -12.19
CA THR A 31 -5.84 23.91 -12.65
C THR A 31 -6.57 24.62 -11.50
N GLY A 32 -6.26 24.30 -10.24
CA GLY A 32 -6.92 24.88 -9.07
C GLY A 32 -8.27 24.24 -8.73
N MET A 33 -8.73 23.25 -9.49
CA MET A 33 -10.01 22.55 -9.21
C MET A 33 -9.93 21.73 -7.91
N LEU A 34 -8.80 21.06 -7.64
CA LEU A 34 -8.55 20.40 -6.37
C LEU A 34 -7.69 21.29 -5.48
N THR A 35 -8.32 21.88 -4.48
CA THR A 35 -7.65 22.70 -3.46
C THR A 35 -7.04 21.84 -2.36
N ASP A 36 -6.13 22.41 -1.55
CA ASP A 36 -5.55 21.72 -0.38
C ASP A 36 -6.64 21.24 0.58
N GLY A 37 -7.65 22.07 0.84
CA GLY A 37 -8.79 21.70 1.69
C GLY A 37 -9.58 20.50 1.14
N PHE A 38 -9.79 20.42 -0.18
CA PHE A 38 -10.44 19.26 -0.80
C PHE A 38 -9.59 18.01 -0.67
N ILE A 39 -8.27 18.11 -0.93
CA ILE A 39 -7.34 16.97 -0.86
C ILE A 39 -7.31 16.42 0.56
N ASP A 40 -7.25 17.28 1.58
CA ASP A 40 -7.25 16.89 2.99
C ASP A 40 -8.58 16.24 3.39
N ALA A 41 -9.71 16.88 3.06
CA ALA A 41 -11.04 16.37 3.37
C ALA A 41 -11.34 15.06 2.63
N GLY A 42 -11.02 14.98 1.32
CA GLY A 42 -11.21 13.79 0.50
C GLY A 42 -10.36 12.62 0.99
N SER A 43 -9.08 12.85 1.29
CA SER A 43 -8.20 11.83 1.86
C SER A 43 -8.71 11.34 3.21
N ARG A 44 -9.19 12.26 4.06
CA ARG A 44 -9.77 11.91 5.36
C ARG A 44 -11.05 11.07 5.20
N LEU A 45 -11.94 11.46 4.29
CA LEU A 45 -13.17 10.70 3.97
C LEU A 45 -12.84 9.29 3.51
N VAL A 46 -11.87 9.17 2.59
CA VAL A 46 -11.42 7.85 2.10
C VAL A 46 -10.91 6.99 3.25
N PHE A 47 -9.96 7.49 4.04
CA PHE A 47 -9.35 6.68 5.10
C PHE A 47 -10.27 6.38 6.27
N THR A 48 -11.21 7.28 6.60
CA THR A 48 -12.05 7.14 7.78
C THR A 48 -13.34 6.38 7.51
N ILE A 49 -13.87 6.46 6.28
CA ILE A 49 -15.19 5.91 5.94
C ILE A 49 -15.12 4.99 4.72
N ALA A 50 -14.70 5.51 3.56
CA ALA A 50 -14.89 4.80 2.30
C ALA A 50 -14.06 3.50 2.22
N LEU A 51 -12.78 3.54 2.59
CA LEU A 51 -11.92 2.38 2.59
C LEU A 51 -12.31 1.32 3.64
N PRO A 52 -12.64 1.66 4.91
CA PRO A 52 -13.24 0.71 5.84
C PRO A 52 -14.51 0.04 5.32
N VAL A 53 -15.41 0.80 4.67
CA VAL A 53 -16.63 0.24 4.07
C VAL A 53 -16.30 -0.70 2.91
N LEU A 54 -15.38 -0.33 2.03
CA LEU A 54 -14.92 -1.20 0.93
C LEU A 54 -14.40 -2.53 1.46
N LEU A 55 -13.53 -2.49 2.48
CA LEU A 55 -12.97 -3.71 3.09
C LEU A 55 -14.05 -4.53 3.81
N PHE A 56 -14.95 -3.86 4.55
CA PHE A 56 -16.09 -4.51 5.17
C PHE A 56 -16.94 -5.27 4.14
N MET A 57 -17.36 -4.59 3.06
CA MET A 57 -18.19 -5.16 2.01
C MET A 57 -17.52 -6.35 1.32
N SER A 58 -16.20 -6.27 1.08
CA SER A 58 -15.42 -7.35 0.48
C SER A 58 -15.36 -8.58 1.39
N ILE A 59 -14.99 -8.40 2.66
CA ILE A 59 -14.85 -9.50 3.62
C ILE A 59 -16.20 -10.11 3.95
N ALA A 60 -17.24 -9.28 4.16
CA ALA A 60 -18.58 -9.75 4.53
C ALA A 60 -19.23 -10.64 3.46
N LYS A 61 -18.85 -10.47 2.17
CA LYS A 61 -19.27 -11.34 1.06
C LYS A 61 -18.51 -12.65 0.99
N THR A 62 -17.30 -12.70 1.52
CA THR A 62 -16.39 -13.84 1.37
C THR A 62 -16.71 -14.91 2.41
N GLN A 63 -16.79 -16.16 2.00
CA GLN A 63 -16.78 -17.28 2.94
C GLN A 63 -15.34 -17.54 3.38
N ILE A 64 -14.99 -17.07 4.57
CA ILE A 64 -13.59 -17.11 5.08
C ILE A 64 -13.04 -18.54 5.16
N GLY A 65 -13.91 -19.56 5.27
CA GLY A 65 -13.46 -20.97 5.38
C GLY A 65 -12.73 -21.52 4.17
N ASP A 66 -13.07 -21.09 2.96
CA ASP A 66 -12.59 -21.73 1.72
C ASP A 66 -11.62 -20.88 0.89
N SER A 67 -11.49 -19.57 1.17
CA SER A 67 -10.79 -18.64 0.28
C SER A 67 -9.52 -18.02 0.86
N VAL A 68 -9.19 -18.25 2.14
CA VAL A 68 -8.08 -17.57 2.80
C VAL A 68 -6.91 -18.52 3.03
N ASN A 69 -5.83 -18.33 2.25
CA ASN A 69 -4.57 -19.02 2.50
C ASN A 69 -3.81 -18.34 3.64
N LEU A 70 -3.95 -18.86 4.85
CA LEU A 70 -3.22 -18.39 6.03
C LEU A 70 -1.70 -18.50 5.85
N GLY A 71 -1.22 -19.45 5.05
CA GLY A 71 0.20 -19.60 4.71
C GLY A 71 0.71 -18.39 3.92
N MET A 72 -0.06 -17.90 2.94
CA MET A 72 0.25 -16.69 2.19
C MET A 72 0.35 -15.46 3.11
N ILE A 73 -0.62 -15.30 4.01
CA ILE A 73 -0.64 -14.19 4.96
C ILE A 73 0.56 -14.26 5.89
N ALA A 74 0.82 -15.42 6.50
CA ALA A 74 1.95 -15.64 7.39
C ALA A 74 3.27 -15.34 6.69
N TYR A 75 3.45 -15.84 5.45
CA TYR A 75 4.60 -15.53 4.63
C TYR A 75 4.76 -14.02 4.40
N GLY A 76 3.70 -13.34 3.96
CA GLY A 76 3.74 -11.90 3.69
C GLY A 76 4.12 -11.07 4.93
N LEU A 77 3.62 -11.44 6.12
CA LEU A 77 3.97 -10.78 7.38
C LEU A 77 5.43 -11.06 7.78
N VAL A 78 5.87 -12.32 7.72
CA VAL A 78 7.25 -12.71 8.06
C VAL A 78 8.24 -12.08 7.08
N ALA A 79 7.95 -12.14 5.77
CA ALA A 79 8.80 -11.50 4.74
C ALA A 79 8.89 -9.99 4.95
N THR A 80 7.78 -9.31 5.27
CA THR A 80 7.78 -7.88 5.60
C THR A 80 8.67 -7.58 6.81
N LEU A 81 8.61 -8.40 7.87
CA LEU A 81 9.48 -8.26 9.04
C LEU A 81 10.95 -8.48 8.70
N VAL A 82 11.27 -9.51 7.93
CA VAL A 82 12.65 -9.80 7.49
C VAL A 82 13.19 -8.64 6.64
N ILE A 83 12.41 -8.16 5.67
CA ILE A 83 12.77 -7.02 4.81
C ILE A 83 13.02 -5.77 5.67
N TYR A 84 12.15 -5.49 6.63
CA TYR A 84 12.34 -4.39 7.59
C TYR A 84 13.69 -4.50 8.32
N LEU A 85 14.03 -5.69 8.84
CA LEU A 85 15.30 -5.92 9.55
C LEU A 85 16.53 -5.74 8.63
N LEU A 86 16.43 -6.20 7.38
CA LEU A 86 17.47 -6.01 6.37
C LEU A 86 17.66 -4.51 6.04
N LEU A 87 16.58 -3.77 5.88
CA LEU A 87 16.63 -2.32 5.63
C LEU A 87 17.17 -1.56 6.85
N GLU A 88 16.79 -1.92 8.08
CA GLU A 88 17.37 -1.37 9.30
C GLU A 88 18.88 -1.60 9.39
N TRP A 89 19.32 -2.81 9.06
CA TRP A 89 20.73 -3.16 9.03
C TRP A 89 21.47 -2.36 7.96
N GLY A 90 20.98 -2.32 6.73
CA GLY A 90 21.57 -1.57 5.62
C GLY A 90 21.61 -0.06 5.88
N ALA A 91 20.54 0.51 6.44
CA ALA A 91 20.48 1.94 6.75
C ALA A 91 21.53 2.39 7.77
N LYS A 92 21.96 1.51 8.70
CA LYS A 92 23.04 1.83 9.64
C LYS A 92 24.37 2.14 8.93
N HIS A 93 24.60 1.51 7.79
CA HIS A 93 25.87 1.62 7.05
C HIS A 93 25.79 2.65 5.91
N CYS A 94 24.62 2.80 5.27
CA CYS A 94 24.48 3.58 4.05
C CYS A 94 23.80 4.95 4.24
N VAL A 95 23.07 5.18 5.35
CA VAL A 95 22.27 6.40 5.52
C VAL A 95 22.93 7.37 6.48
N GLN A 96 23.15 8.60 5.98
CA GLN A 96 23.61 9.73 6.77
C GLN A 96 22.74 10.97 6.42
N PRO A 97 22.39 11.82 7.40
CA PRO A 97 22.69 11.69 8.83
C PRO A 97 21.86 10.59 9.51
N ALA A 98 22.29 10.14 10.68
CA ALA A 98 21.65 9.01 11.39
C ALA A 98 20.15 9.22 11.70
N GLN A 99 19.74 10.46 11.87
CA GLN A 99 18.31 10.83 12.09
C GLN A 99 17.40 10.53 10.91
N ASP A 100 17.94 10.43 9.67
CA ASP A 100 17.19 10.13 8.45
C ASP A 100 17.00 8.62 8.23
N ARG A 101 17.71 7.77 8.97
CA ARG A 101 17.65 6.31 8.83
C ARG A 101 16.21 5.78 8.91
N GLY A 102 15.45 6.23 9.92
CA GLY A 102 14.07 5.81 10.09
C GLY A 102 13.15 6.24 8.94
N VAL A 103 13.42 7.40 8.32
CA VAL A 103 12.66 7.88 7.16
C VAL A 103 12.96 7.03 5.92
N VAL A 104 14.23 6.71 5.68
CA VAL A 104 14.67 5.84 4.57
C VAL A 104 14.12 4.42 4.72
N VAL A 105 14.25 3.83 5.91
CA VAL A 105 13.74 2.48 6.21
C VAL A 105 12.23 2.43 6.01
N GLN A 106 11.49 3.37 6.62
CA GLN A 106 10.04 3.44 6.47
C GLN A 106 9.62 3.62 5.01
N GLY A 107 10.30 4.52 4.28
CA GLY A 107 10.05 4.73 2.86
C GLY A 107 10.32 3.50 2.00
N GLY A 108 11.30 2.68 2.40
CA GLY A 108 11.69 1.46 1.71
C GLY A 108 10.72 0.30 1.88
N PHE A 109 10.18 0.04 3.07
CA PHE A 109 9.32 -1.14 3.27
C PHE A 109 7.82 -0.85 3.26
N ARG A 110 7.38 0.38 3.61
CA ARG A 110 5.97 0.72 3.79
C ARG A 110 5.29 1.08 2.48
N SER A 111 4.64 0.10 1.85
CA SER A 111 3.85 0.33 0.63
C SER A 111 2.54 1.09 0.91
N ASN A 112 2.05 1.77 -0.09
CA ASN A 112 0.69 2.32 -0.14
C ASN A 112 -0.33 1.19 -0.39
N PHE A 113 -0.43 0.28 0.57
CA PHE A 113 -1.24 -0.92 0.48
C PHE A 113 -2.73 -0.61 0.27
N GLY A 114 -3.29 0.33 1.05
CA GLY A 114 -4.71 0.60 1.08
C GLY A 114 -5.27 1.36 -0.12
N VAL A 115 -4.43 2.03 -0.90
CA VAL A 115 -4.87 2.78 -2.08
C VAL A 115 -4.31 2.14 -3.34
N VAL A 116 -3.01 2.24 -3.57
CA VAL A 116 -2.40 1.80 -4.83
C VAL A 116 -2.30 0.27 -4.90
N GLY A 117 -1.86 -0.38 -3.82
CA GLY A 117 -1.77 -1.84 -3.76
C GLY A 117 -3.12 -2.52 -3.95
N LEU A 118 -4.15 -2.02 -3.25
CA LEU A 118 -5.52 -2.52 -3.38
C LEU A 118 -6.06 -2.32 -4.81
N ALA A 119 -5.81 -1.15 -5.40
CA ALA A 119 -6.22 -0.86 -6.78
C ALA A 119 -5.54 -1.80 -7.80
N TYR A 120 -4.24 -2.10 -7.62
CA TYR A 120 -3.54 -3.09 -8.44
C TYR A 120 -4.21 -4.47 -8.35
N CYS A 121 -4.51 -4.93 -7.14
CA CYS A 121 -5.11 -6.25 -6.93
C CYS A 121 -6.53 -6.33 -7.52
N LEU A 122 -7.34 -5.28 -7.34
CA LEU A 122 -8.68 -5.21 -7.92
C LEU A 122 -8.64 -5.20 -9.45
N ASN A 123 -7.74 -4.42 -10.04
CA ASN A 123 -7.60 -4.36 -11.50
C ASN A 123 -7.07 -5.66 -12.11
N ALA A 124 -6.20 -6.39 -11.37
CA ALA A 124 -5.61 -7.62 -11.87
C ALA A 124 -6.54 -8.84 -11.74
N TYR A 125 -7.28 -8.92 -10.62
CA TYR A 125 -7.98 -10.13 -10.18
C TYR A 125 -9.44 -9.90 -9.81
N GLY A 126 -9.97 -8.69 -9.97
CA GLY A 126 -11.37 -8.37 -9.64
C GLY A 126 -11.73 -8.63 -8.17
N ASP A 127 -12.96 -9.07 -7.95
CA ASP A 127 -13.48 -9.35 -6.59
C ASP A 127 -12.72 -10.49 -5.88
N GLU A 128 -12.19 -11.47 -6.62
CA GLU A 128 -11.36 -12.55 -6.06
C GLU A 128 -10.08 -11.97 -5.43
N GLY A 129 -9.36 -11.11 -6.16
CA GLY A 129 -8.17 -10.43 -5.65
C GLY A 129 -8.49 -9.53 -4.45
N LEU A 130 -9.64 -8.87 -4.47
CA LEU A 130 -10.10 -8.04 -3.36
C LEU A 130 -10.35 -8.86 -2.09
N ALA A 131 -10.97 -10.04 -2.22
CA ALA A 131 -11.21 -10.94 -1.11
C ALA A 131 -9.89 -11.42 -0.45
N VAL A 132 -8.96 -11.91 -1.26
CA VAL A 132 -7.63 -12.38 -0.80
C VAL A 132 -6.84 -11.25 -0.13
N VAL A 133 -6.81 -10.06 -0.73
CA VAL A 133 -6.01 -8.94 -0.22
C VAL A 133 -6.58 -8.31 1.04
N SER A 134 -7.90 -8.33 1.24
CA SER A 134 -8.55 -7.58 2.33
C SER A 134 -8.07 -7.99 3.73
N LEU A 135 -7.99 -9.29 3.99
CA LEU A 135 -7.49 -9.79 5.28
C LEU A 135 -5.97 -9.57 5.42
N TYR A 136 -5.21 -9.83 4.36
CA TYR A 136 -3.77 -9.54 4.34
C TYR A 136 -3.50 -8.06 4.59
N LEU A 137 -4.25 -7.16 3.94
CA LEU A 137 -4.15 -5.71 4.11
C LEU A 137 -4.35 -5.29 5.57
N GLY A 138 -5.35 -5.87 6.26
CA GLY A 138 -5.59 -5.55 7.66
C GLY A 138 -4.40 -5.89 8.54
N LEU A 139 -3.91 -7.12 8.43
CA LEU A 139 -2.83 -7.62 9.25
C LEU A 139 -1.49 -6.94 8.93
N VAL A 140 -1.16 -6.78 7.64
CA VAL A 140 0.08 -6.09 7.24
C VAL A 140 0.05 -4.61 7.63
N THR A 141 -1.12 -3.96 7.63
CA THR A 141 -1.26 -2.56 8.05
C THR A 141 -0.91 -2.38 9.53
N ILE A 142 -1.34 -3.32 10.39
CA ILE A 142 -0.95 -3.32 11.82
C ILE A 142 0.57 -3.44 11.93
N LEU A 143 1.15 -4.44 11.30
CA LEU A 143 2.59 -4.70 11.35
C LEU A 143 3.40 -3.49 10.88
N VAL A 144 3.13 -2.95 9.69
CA VAL A 144 3.92 -1.84 9.14
C VAL A 144 3.74 -0.54 9.93
N ASN A 145 2.59 -0.30 10.59
CA ASN A 145 2.41 0.85 11.47
C ASN A 145 3.28 0.72 12.73
N VAL A 146 3.33 -0.46 13.35
CA VAL A 146 4.20 -0.73 14.50
C VAL A 146 5.67 -0.55 14.09
N LEU A 147 6.11 -1.17 13.01
CA LEU A 147 7.49 -1.09 12.53
C LEU A 147 7.89 0.34 12.16
N ALA A 148 6.98 1.12 11.53
CA ALA A 148 7.22 2.52 11.19
C ALA A 148 7.43 3.39 12.44
N VAL A 149 6.60 3.21 13.47
CA VAL A 149 6.78 3.92 14.76
C VAL A 149 8.12 3.52 15.40
N VAL A 150 8.46 2.23 15.40
CA VAL A 150 9.70 1.73 15.99
C VAL A 150 10.93 2.35 15.31
N THR A 151 11.01 2.29 13.96
CA THR A 151 12.17 2.81 13.21
C THR A 151 12.32 4.33 13.38
N LEU A 152 11.22 5.10 13.26
CA LEU A 152 11.25 6.55 13.46
C LEU A 152 11.62 6.93 14.89
N SER A 153 11.06 6.25 15.89
CA SER A 153 11.39 6.52 17.31
C SER A 153 12.86 6.27 17.61
N ARG A 154 13.43 5.21 17.04
CA ARG A 154 14.86 4.86 17.19
C ARG A 154 15.78 5.88 16.55
N SER A 155 15.50 6.30 15.32
CA SER A 155 16.33 7.27 14.58
C SER A 155 16.23 8.68 15.13
N LEU A 156 15.04 9.08 15.63
CA LEU A 156 14.79 10.40 16.20
C LEU A 156 15.01 10.48 17.71
N HIS A 157 15.49 9.40 18.36
CA HIS A 157 15.69 9.28 19.80
C HIS A 157 14.42 9.61 20.62
N ARG A 158 13.24 9.39 20.06
CA ARG A 158 11.93 9.62 20.71
C ARG A 158 11.28 8.28 21.06
N ARG A 159 11.08 8.04 22.37
CA ARG A 159 10.34 6.86 22.85
C ARG A 159 8.83 7.15 22.84
N GLN A 160 8.09 6.44 22.01
CA GLN A 160 6.62 6.38 22.14
C GLN A 160 6.24 5.19 23.02
N GLY A 161 5.40 5.42 24.04
CA GLY A 161 4.93 4.35 24.92
C GLY A 161 4.05 3.32 24.18
N ALA A 162 4.14 2.04 24.56
CA ALA A 162 3.35 0.94 23.98
C ALA A 162 1.83 1.22 23.99
N GLY A 163 1.32 1.91 25.00
CA GLY A 163 -0.10 2.29 25.07
C GLY A 163 -0.56 3.21 23.93
N ARG A 164 0.30 4.12 23.44
CA ARG A 164 -0.04 4.99 22.31
C ARG A 164 -0.10 4.19 21.00
N ILE A 165 0.80 3.22 20.83
CA ILE A 165 0.80 2.31 19.68
C ILE A 165 -0.47 1.47 19.70
N ALA A 166 -0.79 0.84 20.82
CA ALA A 166 -1.98 0.00 20.98
C ALA A 166 -3.27 0.82 20.73
N ARG A 167 -3.37 2.03 21.26
CA ARG A 167 -4.50 2.94 20.99
C ARG A 167 -4.60 3.25 19.49
N GLY A 168 -3.49 3.58 18.82
CA GLY A 168 -3.47 3.85 17.38
C GLY A 168 -3.96 2.68 16.55
N ILE A 169 -3.65 1.45 16.95
CA ILE A 169 -4.16 0.23 16.32
C ILE A 169 -5.66 0.07 16.58
N ALA A 170 -6.10 0.16 17.83
CA ALA A 170 -7.48 -0.04 18.23
C ALA A 170 -8.45 1.02 17.63
N THR A 171 -7.96 2.23 17.37
CA THR A 171 -8.75 3.32 16.76
C THR A 171 -8.56 3.43 15.25
N ASN A 172 -7.84 2.50 14.60
CA ASN A 172 -7.64 2.53 13.16
C ASN A 172 -8.94 2.14 12.42
N PRO A 173 -9.52 3.03 11.60
CA PRO A 173 -10.80 2.75 10.92
C PRO A 173 -10.76 1.52 10.01
N LEU A 174 -9.61 1.24 9.36
CA LEU A 174 -9.45 0.07 8.50
C LEU A 174 -9.57 -1.22 9.32
N ILE A 175 -8.89 -1.26 10.48
CA ILE A 175 -8.94 -2.41 11.38
C ILE A 175 -10.35 -2.62 11.93
N ILE A 176 -11.02 -1.53 12.32
CA ILE A 176 -12.42 -1.57 12.78
C ILE A 176 -13.32 -2.15 11.68
N GLY A 177 -13.22 -1.65 10.43
CA GLY A 177 -14.00 -2.16 9.31
C GLY A 177 -13.81 -3.66 9.06
N ILE A 178 -12.56 -4.14 9.11
CA ILE A 178 -12.22 -5.56 8.96
C ILE A 178 -12.79 -6.38 10.11
N LEU A 179 -12.58 -5.96 11.36
CA LEU A 179 -13.06 -6.68 12.54
C LEU A 179 -14.59 -6.77 12.58
N LEU A 180 -15.31 -5.74 12.12
CA LEU A 180 -16.78 -5.78 12.01
C LEU A 180 -17.26 -6.72 10.90
N ALA A 181 -16.47 -6.89 9.84
CA ALA A 181 -16.83 -7.78 8.72
C ALA A 181 -16.65 -9.27 9.07
N LEU A 182 -15.68 -9.62 9.94
CA LEU A 182 -15.37 -11.01 10.27
C LEU A 182 -16.58 -11.80 10.82
N PRO A 183 -17.34 -11.33 11.82
CA PRO A 183 -18.51 -12.05 12.31
C PRO A 183 -19.62 -12.13 11.25
N VAL A 184 -19.81 -11.10 10.41
CA VAL A 184 -20.80 -11.11 9.33
C VAL A 184 -20.46 -12.19 8.31
N SER A 185 -19.20 -12.29 7.91
CA SER A 185 -18.70 -13.31 7.00
C SER A 185 -18.76 -14.72 7.61
N TRP A 186 -18.30 -14.87 8.84
CA TRP A 186 -18.25 -16.20 9.50
C TRP A 186 -19.65 -16.76 9.79
N LEU A 187 -20.56 -15.92 10.30
CA LEU A 187 -21.92 -16.32 10.64
C LEU A 187 -22.89 -16.22 9.45
N GLN A 188 -22.39 -15.77 8.26
CA GLN A 188 -23.19 -15.53 7.07
C GLN A 188 -24.44 -14.71 7.35
N LEU A 189 -24.29 -13.64 8.15
CA LEU A 189 -25.41 -12.82 8.60
C LEU A 189 -26.07 -12.10 7.39
N PRO A 190 -27.39 -12.25 7.19
CA PRO A 190 -28.09 -11.54 6.14
C PRO A 190 -28.15 -10.05 6.47
N LEU A 191 -27.48 -9.23 5.68
CA LEU A 191 -27.61 -7.77 5.80
C LEU A 191 -28.77 -7.27 4.92
N PRO A 192 -29.54 -6.28 5.38
CA PRO A 192 -30.57 -5.65 4.58
C PRO A 192 -30.04 -5.11 3.25
N GLU A 193 -30.79 -5.30 2.16
CA GLU A 193 -30.38 -4.88 0.81
C GLU A 193 -30.04 -3.39 0.73
N VAL A 194 -30.77 -2.55 1.48
CA VAL A 194 -30.48 -1.11 1.57
C VAL A 194 -29.05 -0.84 2.07
N LEU A 195 -28.59 -1.60 3.08
CA LEU A 195 -27.23 -1.47 3.59
C LEU A 195 -26.19 -1.95 2.58
N TRP A 196 -26.49 -3.04 1.85
CA TRP A 196 -25.61 -3.52 0.77
C TRP A 196 -25.47 -2.50 -0.35
N GLN A 197 -26.58 -1.94 -0.84
CA GLN A 197 -26.54 -0.95 -1.93
C GLN A 197 -25.85 0.34 -1.49
N SER A 198 -26.21 0.86 -0.32
CA SER A 198 -25.55 2.08 0.21
C SER A 198 -24.05 1.87 0.45
N GLY A 199 -23.70 0.72 1.02
CA GLY A 199 -22.29 0.34 1.21
C GLY A 199 -21.53 0.24 -0.12
N ARG A 200 -22.17 -0.31 -1.17
CA ARG A 200 -21.57 -0.39 -2.51
C ARG A 200 -21.29 1.00 -3.08
N TYR A 201 -22.22 1.94 -3.02
CA TYR A 201 -21.99 3.31 -3.50
C TYR A 201 -20.79 3.97 -2.81
N VAL A 202 -20.66 3.79 -1.50
CA VAL A 202 -19.52 4.30 -0.74
C VAL A 202 -18.21 3.57 -1.12
N ALA A 203 -18.28 2.25 -1.30
CA ALA A 203 -17.12 1.44 -1.71
C ALA A 203 -16.64 1.82 -3.11
N ASP A 204 -17.53 2.02 -4.08
CA ASP A 204 -17.19 2.32 -5.47
C ASP A 204 -16.47 3.67 -5.64
N MET A 205 -16.79 4.66 -4.81
CA MET A 205 -16.07 5.95 -4.84
C MET A 205 -14.68 5.90 -4.20
N THR A 206 -14.34 4.84 -3.44
CA THR A 206 -13.12 4.79 -2.62
C THR A 206 -11.86 4.95 -3.46
N LEU A 207 -11.65 4.07 -4.45
CA LEU A 207 -10.43 4.07 -5.24
C LEU A 207 -10.30 5.30 -6.15
N PRO A 208 -11.33 5.72 -6.91
CA PRO A 208 -11.24 6.93 -7.71
C PRO A 208 -10.89 8.16 -6.89
N LEU A 209 -11.58 8.39 -5.78
CA LEU A 209 -11.32 9.54 -4.91
C LEU A 209 -9.94 9.46 -4.26
N ALA A 210 -9.55 8.28 -3.79
CA ALA A 210 -8.23 8.05 -3.19
C ALA A 210 -7.10 8.35 -4.17
N LEU A 211 -7.19 7.86 -5.42
CA LEU A 211 -6.17 8.05 -6.44
C LEU A 211 -6.08 9.51 -6.90
N LEU A 212 -7.22 10.19 -7.09
CA LEU A 212 -7.25 11.61 -7.39
C LEU A 212 -6.58 12.45 -6.29
N CYS A 213 -6.95 12.21 -5.03
CA CYS A 213 -6.34 12.91 -3.89
C CYS A 213 -4.84 12.59 -3.75
N THR A 214 -4.44 11.33 -3.96
CA THR A 214 -3.04 10.93 -3.91
C THR A 214 -2.24 11.62 -5.02
N GLY A 215 -2.73 11.62 -6.27
CA GLY A 215 -2.11 12.31 -7.38
C GLY A 215 -1.99 13.81 -7.12
N ALA A 216 -3.06 14.45 -6.63
CA ALA A 216 -3.08 15.88 -6.32
C ALA A 216 -2.12 16.24 -5.16
N ALA A 217 -1.85 15.34 -4.24
CA ALA A 217 -0.92 15.55 -3.12
C ALA A 217 0.56 15.42 -3.51
N LEU A 218 0.89 14.89 -4.71
CA LEU A 218 2.27 14.73 -5.15
C LEU A 218 2.96 16.10 -5.32
N ASN A 219 4.12 16.26 -4.69
CA ASN A 219 4.93 17.47 -4.78
C ASN A 219 6.29 17.14 -5.42
N PHE A 220 6.46 17.55 -6.67
CA PHE A 220 7.70 17.30 -7.43
C PHE A 220 8.80 18.35 -7.21
N ARG A 221 8.50 19.47 -6.52
CA ARG A 221 9.46 20.57 -6.36
C ARG A 221 10.58 20.25 -5.37
N SER A 222 10.34 19.34 -4.43
CA SER A 222 11.29 18.97 -3.38
C SER A 222 12.30 17.89 -3.77
N LEU A 223 12.19 17.30 -4.99
CA LEU A 223 13.01 16.15 -5.44
C LEU A 223 14.53 16.42 -5.50
N ARG A 224 14.96 17.68 -5.52
CA ARG A 224 16.38 18.04 -5.67
C ARG A 224 17.19 17.96 -4.37
N SER A 225 16.56 17.97 -3.20
CA SER A 225 17.23 17.84 -1.92
C SER A 225 17.38 16.37 -1.53
N GLU A 226 18.55 15.99 -1.01
CA GLU A 226 18.81 14.67 -0.40
C GLU A 226 18.65 13.48 -1.35
N ILE A 227 19.14 13.64 -2.58
CA ILE A 227 18.97 12.66 -3.65
C ILE A 227 19.49 11.25 -3.31
N GLY A 228 20.61 11.15 -2.58
CA GLY A 228 21.21 9.87 -2.20
C GLY A 228 20.27 9.00 -1.34
N ASN A 229 19.76 9.55 -0.24
CA ASN A 229 18.83 8.87 0.66
C ASN A 229 17.49 8.60 -0.04
N THR A 230 17.03 9.53 -0.89
CA THR A 230 15.81 9.38 -1.68
C THR A 230 15.92 8.20 -2.66
N VAL A 231 17.02 8.14 -3.41
CA VAL A 231 17.26 7.05 -4.39
C VAL A 231 17.43 5.71 -3.69
N LEU A 232 18.18 5.66 -2.57
CA LEU A 232 18.35 4.43 -1.81
C LEU A 232 17.02 3.85 -1.32
N ALA A 233 16.17 4.68 -0.70
CA ALA A 233 14.85 4.25 -0.26
C ALA A 233 13.97 3.84 -1.43
N SER A 234 14.02 4.57 -2.55
CA SER A 234 13.21 4.28 -3.74
C SER A 234 13.63 2.98 -4.43
N LEU A 235 14.92 2.72 -4.58
CA LEU A 235 15.41 1.44 -5.12
C LEU A 235 15.05 0.27 -4.21
N SER A 236 15.16 0.46 -2.89
CA SER A 236 14.70 -0.54 -1.93
C SER A 236 13.22 -0.84 -2.12
N LYS A 237 12.39 0.20 -2.24
CA LYS A 237 10.94 0.08 -2.37
C LYS A 237 10.49 -0.51 -3.71
N LEU A 238 11.08 -0.05 -4.80
CA LEU A 238 10.63 -0.38 -6.16
C LEU A 238 11.22 -1.68 -6.71
N VAL A 239 12.36 -2.11 -6.18
CA VAL A 239 13.07 -3.28 -6.70
C VAL A 239 13.29 -4.32 -5.62
N LEU A 240 14.03 -3.97 -4.54
CA LEU A 240 14.43 -4.95 -3.53
C LEU A 240 13.22 -5.62 -2.86
N VAL A 241 12.25 -4.84 -2.41
CA VAL A 241 11.08 -5.36 -1.67
C VAL A 241 10.20 -6.26 -2.54
N PRO A 242 9.76 -5.86 -3.75
CA PRO A 242 8.97 -6.73 -4.62
C PRO A 242 9.73 -7.99 -5.05
N VAL A 243 11.03 -7.87 -5.34
CA VAL A 243 11.85 -9.03 -5.75
C VAL A 243 11.97 -10.03 -4.60
N LEU A 244 12.30 -9.59 -3.39
CA LEU A 244 12.42 -10.49 -2.23
C LEU A 244 11.09 -11.18 -1.91
N LEU A 245 9.98 -10.43 -1.92
CA LEU A 245 8.65 -11.01 -1.69
C LEU A 245 8.22 -11.95 -2.83
N GLY A 246 8.45 -11.57 -4.08
CA GLY A 246 8.10 -12.40 -5.23
C GLY A 246 8.93 -13.68 -5.31
N VAL A 247 10.26 -13.58 -5.24
CA VAL A 247 11.16 -14.74 -5.29
C VAL A 247 10.92 -15.70 -4.12
N GLY A 248 10.79 -15.17 -2.91
CA GLY A 248 10.50 -15.99 -1.74
C GLY A 248 9.11 -16.65 -1.83
N GLY A 249 8.11 -15.94 -2.37
CA GLY A 249 6.78 -16.52 -2.63
C GLY A 249 6.84 -17.66 -3.65
N ILE A 250 7.58 -17.48 -4.75
CA ILE A 250 7.81 -18.53 -5.76
C ILE A 250 8.49 -19.75 -5.13
N ALA A 251 9.51 -19.53 -4.31
CA ALA A 251 10.27 -20.60 -3.65
C ALA A 251 9.42 -21.41 -2.66
N LEU A 252 8.43 -20.77 -2.02
CA LEU A 252 7.46 -21.43 -1.12
C LEU A 252 6.27 -22.04 -1.87
N GLY A 253 6.21 -21.95 -3.19
CA GLY A 253 5.19 -22.59 -4.00
C GLY A 253 3.94 -21.74 -4.27
N PHE A 254 3.87 -20.48 -3.83
CA PHE A 254 2.75 -19.61 -4.16
C PHE A 254 2.69 -19.34 -5.68
N ARG A 255 1.49 -19.35 -6.25
CA ARG A 255 1.23 -19.13 -7.69
C ARG A 255 -0.10 -18.38 -7.88
N GLY A 256 -0.35 -17.95 -9.13
CA GLY A 256 -1.61 -17.33 -9.52
C GLY A 256 -1.95 -16.09 -8.70
N THR A 257 -3.22 -15.99 -8.27
CA THR A 257 -3.76 -14.83 -7.53
C THR A 257 -3.00 -14.54 -6.24
N GLU A 258 -2.59 -15.56 -5.48
CA GLU A 258 -1.88 -15.38 -4.21
C GLU A 258 -0.51 -14.71 -4.39
N LEU A 259 0.30 -15.24 -5.31
CA LEU A 259 1.61 -14.65 -5.64
C LEU A 259 1.45 -13.26 -6.24
N GLY A 260 0.46 -13.09 -7.11
CA GLY A 260 0.14 -11.81 -7.72
C GLY A 260 -0.25 -10.75 -6.70
N VAL A 261 -1.10 -11.07 -5.74
CA VAL A 261 -1.48 -10.18 -4.63
C VAL A 261 -0.26 -9.79 -3.79
N LEU A 262 0.56 -10.76 -3.37
CA LEU A 262 1.80 -10.49 -2.61
C LEU A 262 2.72 -9.53 -3.37
N PHE A 263 2.96 -9.81 -4.66
CA PHE A 263 3.82 -9.00 -5.51
C PHE A 263 3.26 -7.59 -5.75
N LEU A 264 1.99 -7.47 -6.13
CA LEU A 264 1.34 -6.19 -6.41
C LEU A 264 1.27 -5.29 -5.17
N MET A 265 0.95 -5.86 -4.02
CA MET A 265 0.98 -5.15 -2.74
C MET A 265 2.40 -4.67 -2.40
N ALA A 266 3.41 -5.50 -2.62
CA ALA A 266 4.82 -5.13 -2.42
C ALA A 266 5.29 -4.05 -3.39
N SER A 267 4.82 -4.09 -4.64
CA SER A 267 5.21 -3.16 -5.73
C SER A 267 4.56 -1.79 -5.64
N ALA A 268 3.50 -1.62 -4.82
CA ALA A 268 2.89 -0.33 -4.61
C ALA A 268 3.92 0.69 -4.06
N PRO A 269 3.87 1.97 -4.48
CA PRO A 269 4.80 3.00 -4.03
C PRO A 269 4.76 3.23 -2.52
N SER A 270 5.66 4.03 -1.99
CA SER A 270 5.68 4.38 -0.56
C SER A 270 4.40 5.09 -0.13
N ALA A 271 3.91 4.77 1.07
CA ALA A 271 2.65 5.27 1.58
C ALA A 271 2.71 6.76 1.97
N ALA A 272 1.73 7.55 1.51
CA ALA A 272 1.57 8.95 1.90
C ALA A 272 1.40 9.13 3.42
N ALA A 273 0.79 8.17 4.11
CA ALA A 273 0.70 8.13 5.56
C ALA A 273 2.08 8.15 6.25
N GLY A 274 3.13 7.70 5.55
CA GLY A 274 4.52 7.79 6.03
C GLY A 274 4.99 9.23 6.22
N TYR A 275 4.68 10.11 5.27
CA TYR A 275 4.98 11.54 5.37
C TYR A 275 4.34 12.18 6.60
N VAL A 276 3.04 11.90 6.80
CA VAL A 276 2.30 12.45 7.94
C VAL A 276 2.94 12.02 9.27
N MET A 277 3.32 10.75 9.36
CA MET A 277 3.97 10.21 10.57
C MET A 277 5.36 10.82 10.80
N VAL A 278 6.19 10.93 9.76
CA VAL A 278 7.52 11.58 9.85
C VAL A 278 7.38 13.02 10.31
N ARG A 279 6.45 13.79 9.73
CA ARG A 279 6.20 15.17 10.11
C ARG A 279 5.72 15.31 11.55
N ALA A 280 4.78 14.47 11.97
CA ALA A 280 4.24 14.47 13.33
C ALA A 280 5.28 14.11 14.39
N MET A 281 6.26 13.28 14.03
CA MET A 281 7.36 12.88 14.92
C MET A 281 8.58 13.81 14.87
N GLY A 282 8.56 14.83 13.98
CA GLY A 282 9.63 15.82 13.84
C GLY A 282 10.84 15.28 13.07
N GLY A 283 10.62 14.33 12.17
CA GLY A 283 11.62 13.83 11.24
C GLY A 283 11.69 14.66 9.96
N ASN A 284 12.54 14.22 9.02
CA ASN A 284 12.78 14.89 7.73
C ASN A 284 11.60 14.68 6.78
N ALA A 285 10.62 15.59 6.83
CA ALA A 285 9.41 15.54 6.02
C ALA A 285 9.72 15.75 4.52
N SER A 286 10.76 16.54 4.18
CA SER A 286 11.19 16.76 2.80
C SER A 286 11.66 15.45 2.17
N LEU A 287 12.54 14.71 2.87
CA LEU A 287 13.00 13.39 2.41
C LEU A 287 11.83 12.42 2.23
N ALA A 288 10.89 12.36 3.18
CA ALA A 288 9.71 11.51 3.07
C ALA A 288 8.85 11.86 1.83
N ALA A 289 8.64 13.15 1.55
CA ALA A 289 7.91 13.61 0.38
C ALA A 289 8.62 13.24 -0.93
N ASN A 290 9.95 13.39 -0.98
CA ASN A 290 10.77 13.01 -2.14
C ASN A 290 10.69 11.51 -2.43
N ILE A 291 10.77 10.66 -1.39
CA ILE A 291 10.66 9.21 -1.53
C ILE A 291 9.27 8.84 -2.10
N ILE A 292 8.19 9.43 -1.58
CA ILE A 292 6.84 9.18 -2.07
C ILE A 292 6.71 9.58 -3.54
N ALA A 293 7.18 10.77 -3.91
CA ALA A 293 7.10 11.25 -5.28
C ALA A 293 7.90 10.36 -6.26
N LEU A 294 9.16 10.03 -5.92
CA LEU A 294 10.01 9.21 -6.76
C LEU A 294 9.50 7.76 -6.87
N THR A 295 9.04 7.19 -5.77
CA THR A 295 8.47 5.82 -5.80
C THR A 295 7.15 5.77 -6.54
N THR A 296 6.32 6.81 -6.47
CA THR A 296 5.06 6.87 -7.23
C THR A 296 5.34 6.92 -8.73
N LEU A 297 6.28 7.76 -9.19
CA LEU A 297 6.66 7.81 -10.60
C LEU A 297 7.35 6.50 -11.06
N GLY A 298 8.30 6.01 -10.26
CA GLY A 298 9.06 4.81 -10.60
C GLY A 298 8.22 3.54 -10.61
N SER A 299 7.18 3.46 -9.78
CA SER A 299 6.29 2.28 -9.72
C SER A 299 5.55 2.01 -11.03
N ILE A 300 5.35 3.03 -11.89
CA ILE A 300 4.79 2.85 -13.23
C ILE A 300 5.59 1.79 -14.00
N LEU A 301 6.89 1.99 -14.03
CA LEU A 301 7.79 1.12 -14.80
C LEU A 301 8.07 -0.20 -14.07
N THR A 302 8.39 -0.12 -12.78
CA THR A 302 8.82 -1.31 -12.02
C THR A 302 7.70 -2.30 -11.78
N THR A 303 6.48 -1.84 -11.45
CA THR A 303 5.33 -2.73 -11.29
C THR A 303 4.94 -3.38 -12.61
N SER A 304 4.87 -2.59 -13.70
CA SER A 304 4.54 -3.11 -15.03
C SER A 304 5.58 -4.13 -15.50
N ALA A 305 6.87 -3.83 -15.34
CA ALA A 305 7.94 -4.76 -15.69
C ALA A 305 7.89 -6.05 -14.86
N GLY A 306 7.65 -5.93 -13.56
CA GLY A 306 7.56 -7.08 -12.67
C GLY A 306 6.35 -7.98 -12.98
N VAL A 307 5.18 -7.40 -13.22
CA VAL A 307 3.98 -8.14 -13.66
C VAL A 307 4.26 -8.87 -14.98
N MET A 308 4.92 -8.17 -15.93
CA MET A 308 5.29 -8.76 -17.21
C MET A 308 6.23 -9.97 -17.04
N VAL A 309 7.24 -9.86 -16.18
CA VAL A 309 8.17 -10.95 -15.89
C VAL A 309 7.45 -12.14 -15.24
N LEU A 310 6.61 -11.91 -14.23
CA LEU A 310 5.89 -12.99 -13.54
C LEU A 310 4.89 -13.71 -14.47
N ARG A 311 4.22 -12.95 -15.35
CA ARG A 311 3.35 -13.52 -16.40
C ARG A 311 4.15 -14.33 -17.42
N TRP A 312 5.30 -13.79 -17.88
CA TRP A 312 6.17 -14.50 -18.82
C TRP A 312 6.70 -15.82 -18.24
N LEU A 313 6.98 -15.84 -16.94
CA LEU A 313 7.37 -17.05 -16.20
C LEU A 313 6.18 -18.02 -15.96
N GLY A 314 4.94 -17.63 -16.26
CA GLY A 314 3.74 -18.44 -16.06
C GLY A 314 3.42 -18.70 -14.59
N VAL A 315 3.83 -17.80 -13.67
CA VAL A 315 3.63 -17.96 -12.22
C VAL A 315 2.44 -17.17 -11.67
N ILE A 316 1.93 -16.19 -12.46
CA ILE A 316 0.71 -15.42 -12.18
C ILE A 316 -0.21 -15.33 -13.38
#